data_15ab234c914efe808cf36c4c09250796
#
_entry.id   15ab234c914efe808cf36c4c09250796
#
_cell.length_a   1.000
_cell.length_b   1.000
_cell.length_c   1.000
_cell.angle_alpha   90.00
_cell.angle_beta   90.00
_cell.angle_gamma   90.00
#
_symmetry.space_group_name_H-M   'P 1'
#
loop_
_entity.id
_entity.type
_entity.pdbx_description
1 polymer ?
#
loop_
_entity_poly.entity_id
_entity_poly.type
_entity_poly.pdbx_seq_one_letter_code
_entity_poly.pdbx_strand_id
1 'polypeptide(L)'
;MIFAATLYCLLMAHDFTPVFIGGTGRSGTTILLNLLNRHPDFHASAPREIKYLTSRHGLVDIALNRPLGIEENLKAKRNNLIARALPLLGKSKVSLFERELLGSWWSETGKKGNVRGLVQGITREELEKELEKFKVGYKVDRVNASRALFESLSRAQMKDGVKRYFGDSTPVNIMQADLINQILPRSKFIHVIRDGRDVASSVVKEKWGPNEHFAALDWWKNRIATGQVALSKIKTENKLEIRIEDLVIHQREATFEKIKVFLDLPSNKRIDSYFEDEILPEKLHAGRWKSEPVNAEKFSARYQAILQELSTTGIHIKEM
;
A
#
# COMPACT_ATOMS: atom_id res chain seq x y z
N MET A 1 36.20 6.47 -11.28
CA MET A 1 35.16 5.56 -10.80
C MET A 1 33.91 6.28 -10.29
N ILE A 2 34.00 7.39 -9.56
CA ILE A 2 32.82 8.15 -9.04
C ILE A 2 31.99 8.75 -10.19
N PHE A 3 32.61 9.29 -11.24
CA PHE A 3 31.93 9.84 -12.41
C PHE A 3 31.13 8.79 -13.23
N ALA A 4 31.62 7.55 -13.32
CA ALA A 4 30.91 6.47 -14.02
C ALA A 4 29.68 5.98 -13.22
N ALA A 5 29.76 5.96 -11.89
CA ALA A 5 28.62 5.61 -11.04
C ALA A 5 27.53 6.69 -11.06
N THR A 6 27.91 7.97 -11.09
CA THR A 6 26.98 9.11 -11.19
C THR A 6 26.32 9.17 -12.58
N LEU A 7 27.09 8.88 -13.65
CA LEU A 7 26.57 8.84 -15.02
C LEU A 7 25.66 7.61 -15.23
N TYR A 8 25.95 6.47 -14.58
CA TYR A 8 25.10 5.27 -14.60
C TYR A 8 23.76 5.52 -13.86
N CYS A 9 23.76 6.27 -12.74
CA CYS A 9 22.53 6.72 -12.07
C CYS A 9 21.71 7.72 -12.90
N LEU A 10 22.35 8.58 -13.68
CA LEU A 10 21.68 9.57 -14.54
C LEU A 10 21.14 8.95 -15.85
N LEU A 11 21.74 7.86 -16.33
CA LEU A 11 21.33 7.16 -17.55
C LEU A 11 20.27 6.07 -17.32
N MET A 12 19.97 5.73 -16.06
CA MET A 12 18.80 4.94 -15.75
C MET A 12 17.57 5.86 -15.95
N ALA A 13 17.15 6.04 -17.18
CA ALA A 13 15.84 6.57 -17.49
C ALA A 13 14.83 5.79 -16.62
N HIS A 14 14.07 6.51 -15.82
CA HIS A 14 13.01 5.90 -14.99
C HIS A 14 11.93 5.38 -15.93
N ASP A 15 12.01 4.10 -16.27
CA ASP A 15 11.18 3.50 -17.31
C ASP A 15 9.72 3.36 -16.90
N PHE A 16 9.40 3.53 -15.61
CA PHE A 16 8.04 3.41 -15.10
C PHE A 16 7.75 4.36 -13.94
N THR A 17 6.47 4.55 -13.65
CA THR A 17 5.95 5.31 -12.50
C THR A 17 5.35 4.36 -11.46
N PRO A 18 5.84 4.36 -10.21
CA PRO A 18 5.20 3.62 -9.13
C PRO A 18 3.81 4.18 -8.81
N VAL A 19 2.82 3.30 -8.63
CA VAL A 19 1.46 3.65 -8.24
C VAL A 19 1.10 2.92 -6.95
N PHE A 20 0.94 3.66 -5.87
CA PHE A 20 0.59 3.13 -4.56
C PHE A 20 -0.90 3.29 -4.30
N ILE A 21 -1.62 2.17 -4.31
CA ILE A 21 -3.05 2.10 -4.05
C ILE A 21 -3.23 1.70 -2.59
N GLY A 22 -3.58 2.63 -1.75
CA GLY A 22 -3.69 2.37 -0.32
C GLY A 22 -4.99 2.85 0.30
N GLY A 23 -5.14 2.60 1.59
CA GLY A 23 -6.31 2.94 2.38
C GLY A 23 -6.24 2.34 3.77
N THR A 24 -7.38 2.20 4.42
CA THR A 24 -7.41 1.67 5.80
C THR A 24 -7.10 0.16 5.89
N GLY A 25 -7.11 -0.56 4.76
CA GLY A 25 -7.29 -2.00 4.71
C GLY A 25 -8.79 -2.35 4.65
N ARG A 26 -9.13 -3.41 3.94
CA ARG A 26 -10.53 -3.80 3.66
C ARG A 26 -11.33 -2.73 2.90
N SER A 27 -10.67 -1.72 2.35
CA SER A 27 -11.29 -0.61 1.61
C SER A 27 -11.41 -0.84 0.10
N GLY A 28 -11.00 -2.01 -0.43
CA GLY A 28 -11.15 -2.32 -1.86
C GLY A 28 -9.90 -2.04 -2.71
N THR A 29 -8.74 -1.79 -2.11
CA THR A 29 -7.46 -1.56 -2.82
C THR A 29 -7.11 -2.67 -3.81
N THR A 30 -7.39 -3.93 -3.47
CA THR A 30 -7.18 -5.09 -4.36
C THR A 30 -8.12 -5.08 -5.56
N ILE A 31 -9.37 -4.61 -5.40
CA ILE A 31 -10.32 -4.48 -6.51
C ILE A 31 -9.74 -3.51 -7.54
N LEU A 32 -9.30 -2.34 -7.10
CA LEU A 32 -8.72 -1.34 -7.99
C LEU A 32 -7.42 -1.82 -8.64
N LEU A 33 -6.52 -2.46 -7.88
CA LEU A 33 -5.27 -2.99 -8.46
C LEU A 33 -5.57 -4.03 -9.55
N ASN A 34 -6.55 -4.93 -9.33
CA ASN A 34 -6.93 -5.94 -10.32
C ASN A 34 -7.52 -5.32 -11.59
N LEU A 35 -8.33 -4.27 -11.44
CA LEU A 35 -8.87 -3.50 -12.56
C LEU A 35 -7.74 -2.87 -13.38
N LEU A 36 -6.84 -2.12 -12.73
CA LEU A 36 -5.74 -1.44 -13.41
C LEU A 36 -4.78 -2.41 -14.10
N ASN A 37 -4.55 -3.60 -13.50
CA ASN A 37 -3.70 -4.63 -14.09
C ASN A 37 -4.25 -5.24 -15.40
N ARG A 38 -5.46 -4.88 -15.81
CA ARG A 38 -6.01 -5.25 -17.13
C ARG A 38 -5.50 -4.32 -18.24
N HIS A 39 -5.02 -3.12 -17.89
CA HIS A 39 -4.45 -2.22 -18.86
C HIS A 39 -3.04 -2.65 -19.30
N PRO A 40 -2.69 -2.60 -20.60
CA PRO A 40 -1.38 -3.03 -21.10
C PRO A 40 -0.20 -2.22 -20.52
N ASP A 41 -0.43 -0.95 -20.16
CA ASP A 41 0.59 -0.07 -19.57
C ASP A 41 0.77 -0.23 -18.07
N PHE A 42 0.02 -1.12 -17.44
CA PHE A 42 0.04 -1.29 -15.99
C PHE A 42 0.48 -2.71 -15.61
N HIS A 43 1.36 -2.81 -14.62
CA HIS A 43 1.77 -4.09 -14.02
C HIS A 43 1.50 -4.05 -12.51
N ALA A 44 0.72 -5.00 -12.02
CA ALA A 44 0.52 -5.18 -10.58
C ALA A 44 1.66 -5.95 -9.95
N SER A 45 2.14 -5.50 -8.81
CA SER A 45 3.18 -6.20 -8.05
C SER A 45 2.78 -7.64 -7.69
N ALA A 46 3.77 -8.50 -7.61
CA ALA A 46 3.70 -9.87 -7.10
C ALA A 46 4.72 -10.02 -5.94
N PRO A 47 4.28 -10.11 -4.68
CA PRO A 47 2.89 -10.12 -4.21
C PRO A 47 2.21 -8.75 -4.41
N ARG A 48 0.87 -8.74 -4.39
CA ARG A 48 0.07 -7.49 -4.52
C ARG A 48 0.30 -6.48 -3.41
N GLU A 49 0.80 -6.92 -2.27
CA GLU A 49 1.17 -6.11 -1.12
C GLU A 49 2.67 -6.28 -0.86
N ILE A 50 3.45 -5.25 -1.18
CA ILE A 50 4.90 -5.23 -1.02
C ILE A 50 5.26 -4.89 0.43
N LYS A 51 5.67 -5.88 1.21
CA LYS A 51 6.04 -5.67 2.62
C LYS A 51 7.37 -4.93 2.80
N TYR A 52 8.34 -5.14 1.93
CA TYR A 52 9.70 -4.61 2.11
C TYR A 52 9.79 -3.09 1.98
N LEU A 53 8.73 -2.39 1.52
CA LEU A 53 8.76 -0.93 1.37
C LEU A 53 8.48 -0.23 2.71
N THR A 54 7.32 -0.48 3.32
CA THR A 54 6.81 0.30 4.47
C THR A 54 6.67 -0.49 5.77
N SER A 55 6.90 -1.82 5.77
CA SER A 55 6.93 -2.60 7.01
C SER A 55 8.12 -2.20 7.87
N ARG A 56 8.06 -2.54 9.16
CA ARG A 56 9.18 -2.34 10.09
C ARG A 56 10.48 -2.93 9.50
N HIS A 57 11.55 -2.17 9.55
CA HIS A 57 12.84 -2.44 8.90
C HIS A 57 12.80 -2.38 7.36
N GLY A 58 11.70 -1.94 6.75
CA GLY A 58 11.59 -1.80 5.31
C GLY A 58 12.42 -0.64 4.74
N LEU A 59 12.34 -0.47 3.42
CA LEU A 59 13.14 0.54 2.70
C LEU A 59 12.94 1.95 3.24
N VAL A 60 11.71 2.34 3.63
CA VAL A 60 11.42 3.65 4.22
C VAL A 60 12.21 3.86 5.51
N ASP A 61 12.23 2.87 6.40
CA ASP A 61 12.92 2.99 7.68
C ASP A 61 14.44 3.11 7.53
N ILE A 62 15.03 2.30 6.64
CA ILE A 62 16.49 2.26 6.47
C ILE A 62 17.00 3.42 5.64
N ALA A 63 16.30 3.82 4.57
CA ALA A 63 16.67 4.94 3.72
C ALA A 63 16.66 6.26 4.49
N LEU A 64 15.61 6.51 5.26
CA LEU A 64 15.40 7.75 6.01
C LEU A 64 15.97 7.70 7.44
N ASN A 65 16.69 6.63 7.77
CA ASN A 65 17.29 6.39 9.09
C ASN A 65 16.31 6.52 10.26
N ARG A 66 15.05 6.16 10.04
CA ARG A 66 14.00 6.29 11.06
C ARG A 66 14.26 5.34 12.25
N PRO A 67 13.85 5.71 13.46
CA PRO A 67 13.72 4.74 14.53
C PRO A 67 12.75 3.64 14.07
N LEU A 68 12.91 2.42 14.59
CA LEU A 68 12.13 1.23 14.19
C LEU A 68 10.66 1.58 13.97
N GLY A 69 10.16 1.28 12.77
CA GLY A 69 8.81 1.65 12.35
C GLY A 69 7.75 1.22 13.36
N ILE A 70 6.74 2.06 13.54
CA ILE A 70 5.60 1.77 14.41
C ILE A 70 4.66 0.85 13.63
N GLU A 71 4.84 -0.45 13.74
CA GLU A 71 3.76 -1.36 13.41
C GLU A 71 2.64 -1.16 14.43
N GLU A 72 1.52 -0.60 14.02
CA GLU A 72 0.28 -0.54 14.78
C GLU A 72 -0.37 -1.93 14.91
N ASN A 73 0.36 -2.91 15.39
CA ASN A 73 -0.23 -4.17 15.84
C ASN A 73 -0.73 -3.98 17.26
N LEU A 74 -1.97 -3.55 17.43
CA LEU A 74 -2.64 -3.39 18.72
C LEU A 74 -2.55 -4.65 19.60
N LYS A 75 -2.46 -5.84 19.00
CA LYS A 75 -2.25 -7.12 19.72
C LYS A 75 -0.80 -7.33 20.19
N ALA A 76 0.18 -6.67 19.57
CA ALA A 76 1.59 -6.80 19.94
C ALA A 76 1.98 -5.96 21.16
N LYS A 77 1.17 -5.00 21.58
CA LYS A 77 1.44 -4.15 22.76
C LYS A 77 1.47 -4.92 24.10
N ARG A 78 0.94 -6.13 24.16
CA ARG A 78 0.74 -6.84 25.44
C ARG A 78 1.81 -7.85 25.83
N ASN A 79 2.66 -8.30 24.90
CA ASN A 79 3.67 -9.33 25.23
C ASN A 79 5.08 -8.91 24.76
N ASN A 80 5.89 -8.43 25.73
CA ASN A 80 7.35 -8.38 25.70
C ASN A 80 8.02 -7.46 24.65
N LEU A 81 7.97 -6.13 24.88
CA LEU A 81 8.89 -5.16 24.26
C LEU A 81 10.36 -5.53 24.51
N ILE A 82 10.72 -6.05 25.66
CA ILE A 82 12.08 -6.44 26.05
C ILE A 82 12.54 -7.68 25.27
N ALA A 83 11.73 -8.73 25.17
CA ALA A 83 12.08 -9.95 24.42
C ALA A 83 12.21 -9.72 22.92
N ARG A 84 11.57 -8.68 22.37
CA ARG A 84 11.70 -8.26 20.95
C ARG A 84 12.90 -7.35 20.72
N ALA A 85 13.35 -6.60 21.71
CA ALA A 85 14.48 -5.70 21.61
C ALA A 85 15.84 -6.42 21.74
N LEU A 86 15.93 -7.43 22.62
CA LEU A 86 17.18 -8.17 22.87
C LEU A 86 17.84 -8.78 21.59
N PRO A 87 17.09 -9.44 20.67
CA PRO A 87 17.70 -9.99 19.46
C PRO A 87 18.19 -8.94 18.44
N LEU A 88 17.82 -7.66 18.66
CA LEU A 88 18.14 -6.55 17.75
C LEU A 88 19.36 -5.74 18.21
N LEU A 89 19.81 -5.96 19.46
CA LEU A 89 20.99 -5.29 20.02
C LEU A 89 22.24 -5.69 19.21
N GLY A 90 22.91 -4.68 18.65
CA GLY A 90 24.15 -4.85 17.87
C GLY A 90 23.98 -5.16 16.39
N LYS A 91 22.75 -5.36 15.87
CA LYS A 91 22.54 -5.57 14.43
C LYS A 91 22.33 -4.25 13.68
N SER A 92 22.98 -4.14 12.52
CA SER A 92 22.75 -2.98 11.65
C SER A 92 21.33 -2.99 11.07
N LYS A 93 20.78 -1.81 10.72
CA LYS A 93 19.45 -1.72 10.07
C LYS A 93 19.41 -2.50 8.76
N VAL A 94 20.51 -2.49 8.01
CA VAL A 94 20.63 -3.25 6.75
C VAL A 94 20.58 -4.75 7.00
N SER A 95 21.24 -5.27 8.05
CA SER A 95 21.18 -6.70 8.38
C SER A 95 19.78 -7.14 8.78
N LEU A 96 19.02 -6.27 9.45
CA LEU A 96 17.63 -6.55 9.80
C LEU A 96 16.72 -6.57 8.56
N PHE A 97 16.90 -5.59 7.67
CA PHE A 97 16.21 -5.53 6.38
C PHE A 97 16.51 -6.78 5.53
N GLU A 98 17.78 -7.12 5.36
CA GLU A 98 18.24 -8.31 4.62
C GLU A 98 17.59 -9.58 5.15
N ARG A 99 17.59 -9.78 6.46
CA ARG A 99 16.96 -10.95 7.10
C ARG A 99 15.47 -11.06 6.76
N GLU A 100 14.72 -9.97 6.87
CA GLU A 100 13.29 -9.97 6.54
C GLU A 100 13.07 -10.17 5.02
N LEU A 101 13.88 -9.52 4.18
CA LEU A 101 13.80 -9.61 2.73
C LEU A 101 14.05 -11.02 2.22
N LEU A 102 15.07 -11.68 2.77
CA LEU A 102 15.45 -13.06 2.41
C LEU A 102 14.60 -14.12 3.15
N GLY A 103 13.84 -13.72 4.17
CA GLY A 103 13.00 -14.56 5.00
C GLY A 103 11.51 -14.40 4.71
N SER A 104 10.79 -13.76 5.63
CA SER A 104 9.33 -13.66 5.59
C SER A 104 8.78 -12.86 4.41
N TRP A 105 9.52 -11.90 3.86
CA TRP A 105 9.09 -11.15 2.67
C TRP A 105 9.43 -11.86 1.36
N TRP A 106 10.42 -12.76 1.40
CA TRP A 106 10.71 -13.64 0.26
C TRP A 106 9.59 -14.65 0.05
N SER A 107 9.27 -15.41 1.09
CA SER A 107 8.27 -16.47 1.00
C SER A 107 7.61 -16.69 2.35
N GLU A 108 6.28 -16.68 2.37
CA GLU A 108 5.47 -17.05 3.53
C GLU A 108 4.29 -17.92 3.09
N THR A 109 3.82 -18.78 4.00
CA THR A 109 2.61 -19.56 3.78
C THR A 109 1.38 -18.75 4.17
N GLY A 110 0.50 -18.46 3.22
CA GLY A 110 -0.76 -17.77 3.46
C GLY A 110 -1.80 -18.63 4.17
N LYS A 111 -2.91 -18.02 4.61
CA LYS A 111 -4.00 -18.66 5.38
C LYS A 111 -4.59 -19.94 4.71
N LYS A 112 -4.51 -20.04 3.40
CA LYS A 112 -5.05 -21.17 2.62
C LYS A 112 -3.95 -22.11 2.10
N GLY A 113 -2.76 -22.08 2.68
CA GLY A 113 -1.61 -22.87 2.26
C GLY A 113 -0.90 -22.38 0.98
N ASN A 114 -1.38 -21.31 0.36
CA ASN A 114 -0.74 -20.73 -0.81
C ASN A 114 0.55 -19.99 -0.46
N VAL A 115 1.55 -20.07 -1.33
CA VAL A 115 2.81 -19.34 -1.18
C VAL A 115 2.59 -17.86 -1.51
N ARG A 116 3.10 -16.97 -0.67
CA ARG A 116 3.08 -15.52 -0.83
C ARG A 116 4.49 -14.96 -0.68
N GLY A 117 4.71 -13.74 -1.14
CA GLY A 117 5.99 -13.05 -1.06
C GLY A 117 6.62 -12.81 -2.42
N LEU A 118 7.83 -12.26 -2.42
CA LEU A 118 8.56 -11.88 -3.64
C LEU A 118 8.83 -13.06 -4.59
N VAL A 119 8.87 -14.28 -4.08
CA VAL A 119 8.98 -15.52 -4.87
C VAL A 119 7.90 -15.65 -5.95
N GLN A 120 6.79 -14.96 -5.82
CA GLN A 120 5.73 -14.93 -6.82
C GLN A 120 6.10 -14.18 -8.10
N GLY A 121 7.04 -13.21 -8.02
CA GLY A 121 7.37 -12.30 -9.12
C GLY A 121 8.81 -12.39 -9.61
N ILE A 122 9.77 -12.77 -8.76
CA ILE A 122 11.20 -12.81 -9.09
C ILE A 122 11.84 -14.10 -8.62
N THR A 123 13.03 -14.41 -9.13
CA THR A 123 13.83 -15.53 -8.65
C THR A 123 14.67 -15.14 -7.44
N ARG A 124 15.11 -16.13 -6.66
CA ARG A 124 16.00 -15.91 -5.52
C ARG A 124 17.35 -15.31 -5.95
N GLU A 125 17.88 -15.76 -7.05
CA GLU A 125 19.14 -15.27 -7.61
C GLU A 125 19.05 -13.79 -8.01
N GLU A 126 17.95 -13.39 -8.67
CA GLU A 126 17.69 -11.97 -8.99
C GLU A 126 17.65 -11.12 -7.72
N LEU A 127 16.94 -11.58 -6.67
CA LEU A 127 16.85 -10.87 -5.41
C LEU A 127 18.21 -10.69 -4.75
N GLU A 128 19.00 -11.75 -4.63
CA GLU A 128 20.32 -11.73 -3.99
C GLU A 128 21.29 -10.83 -4.75
N LYS A 129 21.29 -10.88 -6.08
CA LYS A 129 22.10 -10.00 -6.93
C LYS A 129 21.80 -8.53 -6.69
N GLU A 130 20.52 -8.15 -6.65
CA GLU A 130 20.12 -6.75 -6.44
C GLU A 130 20.36 -6.31 -4.97
N LEU A 131 20.24 -7.22 -4.01
CA LEU A 131 20.56 -6.96 -2.61
C LEU A 131 22.05 -6.67 -2.40
N GLU A 132 22.95 -7.38 -3.07
CA GLU A 132 24.41 -7.09 -2.99
C GLU A 132 24.73 -5.69 -3.56
N LYS A 133 24.17 -5.32 -4.71
CA LYS A 133 24.30 -3.97 -5.25
C LYS A 133 23.79 -2.91 -4.27
N PHE A 134 22.62 -3.18 -3.67
CA PHE A 134 22.05 -2.31 -2.66
C PHE A 134 22.99 -2.11 -1.46
N LYS A 135 23.55 -3.18 -0.90
CA LYS A 135 24.48 -3.08 0.26
C LYS A 135 25.71 -2.23 -0.03
N VAL A 136 26.23 -2.29 -1.25
CA VAL A 136 27.36 -1.44 -1.68
C VAL A 136 26.91 0.02 -1.80
N GLY A 137 25.82 0.27 -2.51
CA GLY A 137 25.28 1.62 -2.74
C GLY A 137 24.80 2.30 -1.45
N TYR A 138 24.24 1.53 -0.51
CA TYR A 138 23.73 2.03 0.76
C TYR A 138 24.80 2.72 1.62
N LYS A 139 26.05 2.28 1.54
CA LYS A 139 27.18 2.90 2.24
C LYS A 139 27.52 4.30 1.70
N VAL A 140 27.14 4.57 0.45
CA VAL A 140 27.41 5.84 -0.25
C VAL A 140 26.19 6.77 -0.15
N ASP A 141 25.03 6.28 -0.56
CA ASP A 141 23.77 7.05 -0.55
C ASP A 141 22.60 6.11 -0.27
N ARG A 142 22.07 6.18 0.94
CA ARG A 142 20.98 5.32 1.43
C ARG A 142 19.69 5.48 0.63
N VAL A 143 19.36 6.73 0.28
CA VAL A 143 18.09 7.04 -0.42
C VAL A 143 18.16 6.54 -1.86
N ASN A 144 19.21 6.88 -2.58
CA ASN A 144 19.38 6.45 -3.96
C ASN A 144 19.54 4.93 -4.08
N ALA A 145 20.26 4.28 -3.15
CA ALA A 145 20.38 2.82 -3.13
C ALA A 145 19.02 2.15 -2.88
N SER A 146 18.20 2.69 -1.96
CA SER A 146 16.86 2.16 -1.67
C SER A 146 15.91 2.34 -2.86
N ARG A 147 15.98 3.47 -3.57
CA ARG A 147 15.27 3.70 -4.82
C ARG A 147 15.68 2.68 -5.88
N ALA A 148 16.98 2.52 -6.10
CA ALA A 148 17.51 1.60 -7.11
C ALA A 148 17.09 0.16 -6.84
N LEU A 149 17.10 -0.29 -5.58
CA LEU A 149 16.61 -1.62 -5.21
C LEU A 149 15.12 -1.78 -5.52
N PHE A 150 14.28 -0.83 -5.11
CA PHE A 150 12.84 -0.87 -5.42
C PHE A 150 12.61 -0.96 -6.94
N GLU A 151 13.27 -0.10 -7.71
CA GLU A 151 13.12 -0.06 -9.16
C GLU A 151 13.62 -1.33 -9.84
N SER A 152 14.75 -1.88 -9.40
CA SER A 152 15.29 -3.14 -9.96
C SER A 152 14.38 -4.33 -9.68
N LEU A 153 13.88 -4.47 -8.45
CA LEU A 153 12.95 -5.55 -8.09
C LEU A 153 11.60 -5.40 -8.81
N SER A 154 11.15 -4.17 -9.07
CA SER A 154 9.94 -3.92 -9.85
C SER A 154 10.13 -4.28 -11.32
N ARG A 155 11.26 -3.91 -11.93
CA ARG A 155 11.59 -4.31 -13.34
C ARG A 155 11.69 -5.83 -13.49
N ALA A 156 12.33 -6.50 -12.53
CA ALA A 156 12.44 -7.96 -12.56
C ALA A 156 11.07 -8.67 -12.58
N GLN A 157 10.02 -8.04 -12.02
CA GLN A 157 8.66 -8.58 -12.09
C GLN A 157 7.99 -8.36 -13.45
N MET A 158 8.38 -7.34 -14.21
CA MET A 158 7.81 -6.98 -15.51
C MET A 158 8.49 -7.76 -16.65
N LYS A 159 8.40 -9.11 -16.61
CA LYS A 159 9.12 -10.03 -17.52
C LYS A 159 8.79 -9.84 -19.00
N ASP A 160 7.57 -9.41 -19.31
CA ASP A 160 7.08 -9.17 -20.68
C ASP A 160 7.39 -7.77 -21.20
N GLY A 161 8.37 -7.10 -20.63
CA GLY A 161 8.75 -5.73 -20.92
C GLY A 161 8.26 -4.73 -19.88
N VAL A 162 9.02 -3.64 -19.71
CA VAL A 162 8.72 -2.60 -18.72
C VAL A 162 7.42 -1.90 -19.11
N LYS A 163 6.47 -1.84 -18.18
CA LYS A 163 5.21 -1.12 -18.33
C LYS A 163 5.36 0.31 -17.81
N ARG A 164 4.49 1.20 -18.27
CA ARG A 164 4.47 2.61 -17.84
C ARG A 164 4.21 2.77 -16.33
N TYR A 165 3.44 1.86 -15.74
CA TYR A 165 3.08 1.87 -14.34
C TYR A 165 3.38 0.54 -13.66
N PHE A 166 3.88 0.62 -12.41
CA PHE A 166 4.04 -0.51 -11.50
C PHE A 166 3.21 -0.25 -10.26
N GLY A 167 2.17 -1.06 -10.01
CA GLY A 167 1.18 -0.86 -8.95
C GLY A 167 1.37 -1.77 -7.75
N ASP A 168 1.29 -1.22 -6.56
CA ASP A 168 1.25 -1.93 -5.28
C ASP A 168 -0.01 -1.55 -4.48
N SER A 169 -0.69 -2.52 -3.89
CA SER A 169 -1.92 -2.30 -3.12
C SER A 169 -1.78 -2.52 -1.62
N THR A 170 -0.59 -2.32 -1.07
CA THR A 170 -0.36 -2.34 0.37
C THR A 170 -1.12 -1.20 1.05
N PRO A 171 -2.15 -1.47 1.87
CA PRO A 171 -3.03 -0.43 2.39
C PRO A 171 -2.30 0.68 3.15
N VAL A 172 -1.30 0.30 3.97
CA VAL A 172 -0.55 1.24 4.83
C VAL A 172 0.33 2.23 4.06
N ASN A 173 0.58 2.02 2.77
CA ASN A 173 1.41 2.93 1.98
C ASN A 173 0.86 4.36 1.94
N ILE A 174 -0.47 4.53 1.98
CA ILE A 174 -1.08 5.86 2.04
C ILE A 174 -0.70 6.61 3.33
N MET A 175 -0.60 5.93 4.45
CA MET A 175 -0.22 6.54 5.73
C MET A 175 1.26 6.93 5.80
N GLN A 176 2.06 6.50 4.84
CA GLN A 176 3.48 6.82 4.68
C GLN A 176 3.79 7.43 3.31
N ALA A 177 2.78 7.98 2.62
CA ALA A 177 2.92 8.52 1.26
C ALA A 177 4.02 9.59 1.18
N ASP A 178 4.09 10.48 2.15
CA ASP A 178 5.11 11.53 2.23
C ASP A 178 6.54 10.98 2.39
N LEU A 179 6.70 9.86 3.09
CA LEU A 179 7.98 9.19 3.28
C LEU A 179 8.37 8.38 2.03
N ILE A 180 7.42 7.69 1.44
CA ILE A 180 7.62 7.00 0.15
C ILE A 180 8.04 8.01 -0.90
N ASN A 181 7.39 9.17 -0.97
CA ASN A 181 7.70 10.21 -1.95
C ASN A 181 9.11 10.80 -1.82
N GLN A 182 9.72 10.78 -0.63
CA GLN A 182 11.12 11.17 -0.45
C GLN A 182 12.09 10.19 -1.13
N ILE A 183 11.72 8.90 -1.17
CA ILE A 183 12.55 7.85 -1.80
C ILE A 183 12.20 7.73 -3.29
N LEU A 184 10.92 7.78 -3.62
CA LEU A 184 10.34 7.58 -4.96
C LEU A 184 9.53 8.81 -5.37
N PRO A 185 10.17 9.93 -5.75
CA PRO A 185 9.50 11.24 -5.93
C PRO A 185 8.55 11.31 -7.13
N ARG A 186 8.59 10.32 -8.02
CA ARG A 186 7.69 10.22 -9.19
C ARG A 186 6.45 9.37 -8.92
N SER A 187 6.26 8.90 -7.69
CA SER A 187 5.14 8.04 -7.31
C SER A 187 3.80 8.77 -7.43
N LYS A 188 2.80 8.01 -7.85
CA LYS A 188 1.39 8.40 -7.77
C LYS A 188 0.71 7.62 -6.64
N PHE A 189 -0.21 8.27 -5.94
CA PHE A 189 -0.92 7.70 -4.79
C PHE A 189 -2.42 7.72 -5.04
N ILE A 190 -3.09 6.58 -4.89
CA ILE A 190 -4.54 6.48 -4.95
C ILE A 190 -5.05 6.04 -3.58
N HIS A 191 -5.72 6.96 -2.90
CA HIS A 191 -6.36 6.68 -1.62
C HIS A 191 -7.77 6.15 -1.85
N VAL A 192 -7.97 4.89 -1.48
CA VAL A 192 -9.27 4.23 -1.58
C VAL A 192 -9.95 4.27 -0.23
N ILE A 193 -11.01 5.07 -0.14
CA ILE A 193 -11.88 5.19 1.03
C ILE A 193 -13.07 4.24 0.88
N ARG A 194 -13.52 3.69 1.99
CA ARG A 194 -14.73 2.88 2.11
C ARG A 194 -15.49 3.27 3.36
N ASP A 195 -16.82 3.06 3.38
CA ASP A 195 -17.66 3.23 4.58
C ASP A 195 -16.99 2.56 5.80
N GLY A 196 -16.75 3.36 6.84
CA GLY A 196 -16.06 2.91 8.05
C GLY A 196 -16.79 1.76 8.76
N ARG A 197 -18.10 1.68 8.66
CA ARG A 197 -18.92 0.61 9.26
C ARG A 197 -18.68 -0.72 8.56
N ASP A 198 -18.59 -0.72 7.23
CA ASP A 198 -18.26 -1.92 6.44
C ASP A 198 -16.81 -2.35 6.63
N VAL A 199 -15.88 -1.39 6.73
CA VAL A 199 -14.48 -1.67 7.07
C VAL A 199 -14.39 -2.29 8.45
N ALA A 200 -15.01 -1.70 9.48
CA ALA A 200 -14.99 -2.19 10.84
C ALA A 200 -15.56 -3.62 10.92
N SER A 201 -16.72 -3.88 10.31
CA SER A 201 -17.34 -5.21 10.23
C SER A 201 -16.46 -6.27 9.54
N SER A 202 -15.59 -5.83 8.63
CA SER A 202 -14.62 -6.73 7.99
C SER A 202 -13.36 -6.96 8.84
N VAL A 203 -12.87 -5.91 9.50
CA VAL A 203 -11.60 -5.93 10.24
C VAL A 203 -11.71 -6.73 11.53
N VAL A 204 -12.85 -6.70 12.24
CA VAL A 204 -13.04 -7.49 13.47
C VAL A 204 -12.87 -9.00 13.27
N LYS A 205 -13.01 -9.48 12.04
CA LYS A 205 -12.80 -10.88 11.66
C LYS A 205 -11.33 -11.21 11.36
N GLU A 206 -10.45 -10.20 11.35
CA GLU A 206 -9.04 -10.33 11.02
C GLU A 206 -8.15 -10.38 12.27
N LYS A 207 -7.14 -11.24 12.25
CA LYS A 207 -6.20 -11.39 13.40
C LYS A 207 -5.33 -10.15 13.63
N TRP A 208 -5.17 -9.29 12.65
CA TRP A 208 -4.32 -8.10 12.69
C TRP A 208 -5.05 -6.81 13.09
N GLY A 209 -6.38 -6.84 13.10
CA GLY A 209 -7.22 -5.68 13.44
C GLY A 209 -7.77 -5.72 14.85
N PRO A 210 -8.51 -4.67 15.27
CA PRO A 210 -9.34 -4.71 16.47
C PRO A 210 -10.38 -5.83 16.40
N ASN A 211 -10.76 -6.38 17.54
CA ASN A 211 -11.76 -7.46 17.64
C ASN A 211 -13.15 -6.95 18.08
N GLU A 212 -13.30 -5.65 18.29
CA GLU A 212 -14.51 -4.95 18.71
C GLU A 212 -14.95 -3.96 17.63
N HIS A 213 -16.23 -3.88 17.29
CA HIS A 213 -16.74 -3.04 16.21
C HIS A 213 -16.50 -1.54 16.44
N PHE A 214 -16.73 -1.04 17.66
CA PHE A 214 -16.50 0.38 17.97
C PHE A 214 -15.00 0.71 17.95
N ALA A 215 -14.16 -0.15 18.51
CA ALA A 215 -12.71 0.00 18.42
C ALA A 215 -12.20 -0.05 16.97
N ALA A 216 -12.87 -0.81 16.10
CA ALA A 216 -12.56 -0.87 14.68
C ALA A 216 -12.97 0.41 13.94
N LEU A 217 -14.04 1.11 14.34
CA LEU A 217 -14.38 2.44 13.83
C LEU A 217 -13.31 3.49 14.23
N ASP A 218 -12.88 3.50 15.49
CA ASP A 218 -11.83 4.40 15.94
C ASP A 218 -10.49 4.11 15.23
N TRP A 219 -10.18 2.84 15.00
CA TRP A 219 -9.04 2.42 14.21
C TRP A 219 -9.15 2.91 12.75
N TRP A 220 -10.32 2.81 12.11
CA TRP A 220 -10.60 3.34 10.79
C TRP A 220 -10.38 4.85 10.74
N LYS A 221 -10.97 5.60 11.69
CA LYS A 221 -10.77 7.06 11.82
C LYS A 221 -9.30 7.44 11.85
N ASN A 222 -8.53 6.78 12.73
CA ASN A 222 -7.11 7.09 12.90
C ASN A 222 -6.30 6.83 11.62
N ARG A 223 -6.63 5.78 10.86
CA ARG A 223 -5.98 5.49 9.58
C ARG A 223 -6.34 6.49 8.49
N ILE A 224 -7.60 6.90 8.41
CA ILE A 224 -8.03 7.98 7.52
C ILE A 224 -7.26 9.26 7.85
N ALA A 225 -7.26 9.69 9.11
CA ALA A 225 -6.57 10.90 9.53
C ALA A 225 -5.06 10.86 9.22
N THR A 226 -4.39 9.74 9.53
CA THR A 226 -2.97 9.55 9.23
C THR A 226 -2.69 9.60 7.74
N GLY A 227 -3.53 8.95 6.93
CA GLY A 227 -3.41 8.95 5.46
C GLY A 227 -3.58 10.35 4.88
N GLN A 228 -4.57 11.10 5.35
CA GLN A 228 -4.81 12.49 4.91
C GLN A 228 -3.64 13.42 5.26
N VAL A 229 -3.08 13.29 6.46
CA VAL A 229 -1.88 14.06 6.87
C VAL A 229 -0.68 13.73 5.97
N ALA A 230 -0.43 12.46 5.64
CA ALA A 230 0.65 12.10 4.75
C ALA A 230 0.40 12.61 3.32
N LEU A 231 -0.82 12.47 2.81
CA LEU A 231 -1.21 12.94 1.47
C LEU A 231 -1.24 14.48 1.34
N SER A 232 -1.44 15.23 2.44
CA SER A 232 -1.40 16.68 2.37
C SER A 232 -0.06 17.23 1.90
N LYS A 233 1.02 16.46 2.09
CA LYS A 233 2.39 16.79 1.66
C LYS A 233 2.71 16.33 0.23
N ILE A 234 1.79 15.65 -0.44
CA ILE A 234 1.93 15.20 -1.82
C ILE A 234 1.29 16.22 -2.76
N LYS A 235 1.95 16.51 -3.87
CA LYS A 235 1.42 17.40 -4.91
C LYS A 235 0.10 16.87 -5.46
N THR A 236 -0.81 17.79 -5.80
CA THR A 236 -2.18 17.44 -6.24
C THR A 236 -2.18 16.54 -7.48
N GLU A 237 -1.29 16.77 -8.43
CA GLU A 237 -1.16 15.96 -9.64
C GLU A 237 -0.66 14.52 -9.40
N ASN A 238 -0.15 14.24 -8.19
CA ASN A 238 0.39 12.93 -7.81
C ASN A 238 -0.48 12.18 -6.80
N LYS A 239 -1.65 12.70 -6.46
CA LYS A 239 -2.59 12.04 -5.56
C LYS A 239 -4.01 12.07 -6.09
N LEU A 240 -4.72 10.98 -5.85
CA LEU A 240 -6.14 10.84 -6.16
C LEU A 240 -6.84 10.19 -4.97
N GLU A 241 -7.99 10.71 -4.59
CA GLU A 241 -8.89 10.07 -3.63
C GLU A 241 -10.17 9.61 -4.34
N ILE A 242 -10.55 8.38 -4.06
CA ILE A 242 -11.80 7.79 -4.55
C ILE A 242 -12.51 7.06 -3.41
N ARG A 243 -13.83 6.98 -3.51
CA ARG A 243 -14.63 6.04 -2.72
C ARG A 243 -14.84 4.77 -3.54
N ILE A 244 -14.66 3.63 -2.89
CA ILE A 244 -14.88 2.35 -3.58
C ILE A 244 -16.34 2.17 -3.96
N GLU A 245 -17.27 2.69 -3.16
CA GLU A 245 -18.71 2.67 -3.44
C GLU A 245 -19.06 3.49 -4.70
N ASP A 246 -18.36 4.62 -4.92
CA ASP A 246 -18.57 5.41 -6.15
C ASP A 246 -18.08 4.65 -7.38
N LEU A 247 -16.94 3.97 -7.30
CA LEU A 247 -16.41 3.15 -8.39
C LEU A 247 -17.31 1.95 -8.70
N VAL A 248 -17.92 1.34 -7.69
CA VAL A 248 -18.61 0.04 -7.86
C VAL A 248 -20.13 0.20 -7.92
N ILE A 249 -20.72 1.25 -7.32
CA ILE A 249 -22.18 1.38 -7.16
C ILE A 249 -22.71 2.71 -7.73
N HIS A 250 -22.23 3.86 -7.20
CA HIS A 250 -22.98 5.13 -7.33
C HIS A 250 -22.58 5.97 -8.54
N GLN A 251 -21.29 6.06 -8.86
CA GLN A 251 -20.72 6.92 -9.90
C GLN A 251 -19.68 6.15 -10.72
N ARG A 252 -20.05 4.95 -11.14
CA ARG A 252 -19.17 3.95 -11.71
C ARG A 252 -18.30 4.50 -12.84
N GLU A 253 -18.93 4.95 -13.91
CA GLU A 253 -18.25 5.42 -15.12
C GLU A 253 -17.46 6.69 -14.84
N ALA A 254 -18.03 7.65 -14.09
CA ALA A 254 -17.34 8.91 -13.75
C ALA A 254 -16.11 8.67 -12.87
N THR A 255 -16.20 7.74 -11.90
CA THR A 255 -15.05 7.39 -11.05
C THR A 255 -14.00 6.61 -11.82
N PHE A 256 -14.39 5.71 -12.69
CA PHE A 256 -13.46 4.98 -13.55
C PHE A 256 -12.74 5.92 -14.51
N GLU A 257 -13.46 6.85 -15.14
CA GLU A 257 -12.86 7.87 -16.01
C GLU A 257 -11.88 8.77 -15.24
N LYS A 258 -12.24 9.21 -14.03
CA LYS A 258 -11.35 9.99 -13.14
C LYS A 258 -10.03 9.25 -12.87
N ILE A 259 -10.07 7.93 -12.68
CA ILE A 259 -8.87 7.11 -12.47
C ILE A 259 -8.04 7.04 -13.76
N LYS A 260 -8.66 6.83 -14.92
CA LYS A 260 -7.97 6.79 -16.22
C LYS A 260 -7.29 8.12 -16.53
N VAL A 261 -7.98 9.25 -16.32
CA VAL A 261 -7.42 10.59 -16.49
C VAL A 261 -6.24 10.83 -15.54
N PHE A 262 -6.37 10.48 -14.26
CA PHE A 262 -5.29 10.64 -13.29
C PHE A 262 -4.01 9.87 -13.68
N LEU A 263 -4.15 8.68 -14.24
CA LEU A 263 -3.05 7.86 -14.70
C LEU A 263 -2.73 8.07 -16.19
N ASP A 264 -3.44 8.99 -16.88
CA ASP A 264 -3.30 9.20 -18.30
C ASP A 264 -3.29 7.84 -19.06
N LEU A 265 -4.28 7.00 -18.77
CA LEU A 265 -4.50 5.71 -19.41
C LEU A 265 -5.45 5.87 -20.59
N PRO A 266 -5.04 5.54 -21.82
CA PRO A 266 -5.95 5.53 -22.96
C PRO A 266 -7.03 4.45 -22.80
N SER A 267 -8.15 4.61 -23.50
CA SER A 267 -9.17 3.57 -23.56
C SER A 267 -8.59 2.26 -24.08
N ASN A 268 -8.92 1.17 -23.43
CA ASN A 268 -8.46 -0.16 -23.79
C ASN A 268 -9.53 -1.21 -23.50
N LYS A 269 -9.94 -1.96 -24.51
CA LYS A 269 -11.01 -2.97 -24.42
C LYS A 269 -10.86 -3.94 -23.23
N ARG A 270 -9.62 -4.33 -22.87
CA ARG A 270 -9.40 -5.31 -21.79
C ARG A 270 -9.77 -4.76 -20.41
N ILE A 271 -9.40 -3.49 -20.11
CA ILE A 271 -9.75 -2.87 -18.83
C ILE A 271 -11.24 -2.46 -18.82
N ASP A 272 -11.76 -1.98 -19.95
CA ASP A 272 -13.15 -1.53 -20.07
C ASP A 272 -14.12 -2.73 -19.89
N SER A 273 -13.91 -3.84 -20.62
CA SER A 273 -14.72 -5.06 -20.42
C SER A 273 -14.60 -5.61 -18.99
N TYR A 274 -13.39 -5.62 -18.39
CA TYR A 274 -13.26 -6.08 -17.00
C TYR A 274 -14.01 -5.18 -16.01
N PHE A 275 -14.05 -3.86 -16.25
CA PHE A 275 -14.83 -2.95 -15.45
C PHE A 275 -16.33 -3.24 -15.54
N GLU A 276 -16.84 -3.49 -16.74
CA GLU A 276 -18.25 -3.82 -16.99
C GLU A 276 -18.64 -5.18 -16.36
N ASP A 277 -17.82 -6.21 -16.56
CA ASP A 277 -18.17 -7.59 -16.24
C ASP A 277 -17.80 -8.01 -14.80
N GLU A 278 -16.76 -7.40 -14.20
CA GLU A 278 -16.18 -7.88 -12.95
C GLU A 278 -16.29 -6.90 -11.79
N ILE A 279 -16.38 -5.59 -12.06
CA ILE A 279 -16.54 -4.58 -11.01
C ILE A 279 -18.04 -4.36 -10.77
N LEU A 280 -18.66 -5.30 -10.07
CA LEU A 280 -20.10 -5.36 -9.89
C LEU A 280 -20.50 -5.03 -8.44
N PRO A 281 -21.65 -4.34 -8.23
CA PRO A 281 -22.13 -3.93 -6.91
C PRO A 281 -22.25 -5.06 -5.88
N GLU A 282 -22.73 -6.23 -6.31
CA GLU A 282 -22.88 -7.41 -5.45
C GLU A 282 -21.56 -7.97 -4.92
N LYS A 283 -20.44 -7.71 -5.61
CA LYS A 283 -19.09 -8.14 -5.20
C LYS A 283 -18.49 -7.25 -4.10
N LEU A 284 -19.01 -6.04 -3.89
CA LEU A 284 -18.51 -5.12 -2.87
C LEU A 284 -19.00 -5.48 -1.46
N HIS A 285 -20.17 -6.10 -1.35
CA HIS A 285 -20.85 -6.35 -0.07
C HIS A 285 -21.03 -5.06 0.75
N ALA A 286 -21.52 -3.99 0.12
CA ALA A 286 -21.82 -2.73 0.78
C ALA A 286 -22.99 -2.89 1.76
N GLY A 287 -22.96 -2.18 2.88
CA GLY A 287 -23.99 -2.24 3.91
C GLY A 287 -23.98 -3.52 4.75
N ARG A 288 -22.95 -4.36 4.67
CA ARG A 288 -22.81 -5.60 5.44
C ARG A 288 -22.87 -5.40 6.96
N TRP A 289 -22.51 -4.22 7.43
CA TRP A 289 -22.56 -3.86 8.85
C TRP A 289 -23.98 -3.95 9.45
N LYS A 290 -25.02 -3.84 8.62
CA LYS A 290 -26.42 -3.93 9.05
C LYS A 290 -26.81 -5.33 9.55
N SER A 291 -26.06 -6.36 9.15
CA SER A 291 -26.26 -7.75 9.57
C SER A 291 -25.28 -8.23 10.66
N GLU A 292 -24.41 -7.35 11.18
CA GLU A 292 -23.48 -7.70 12.23
C GLU A 292 -24.16 -7.70 13.62
N PRO A 293 -23.67 -8.52 14.58
CA PRO A 293 -24.24 -8.61 15.94
C PRO A 293 -23.85 -7.41 16.80
N VAL A 294 -24.20 -6.21 16.37
CA VAL A 294 -23.94 -4.94 17.05
C VAL A 294 -25.20 -4.08 16.99
N ASN A 295 -25.43 -3.25 18.01
CA ASN A 295 -26.56 -2.32 17.95
C ASN A 295 -26.34 -1.34 16.79
N ALA A 296 -27.13 -1.52 15.71
CA ALA A 296 -26.96 -0.80 14.44
C ALA A 296 -27.14 0.72 14.59
N GLU A 297 -28.07 1.15 15.45
CA GLU A 297 -28.34 2.57 15.69
C GLU A 297 -27.14 3.24 16.39
N LYS A 298 -26.68 2.67 17.51
CA LYS A 298 -25.50 3.17 18.23
C LYS A 298 -24.24 3.14 17.37
N PHE A 299 -24.08 2.08 16.57
CA PHE A 299 -22.94 1.93 15.68
C PHE A 299 -22.94 2.99 14.58
N SER A 300 -24.11 3.26 13.99
CA SER A 300 -24.27 4.33 13.00
C SER A 300 -24.06 5.72 13.64
N ALA A 301 -24.61 5.97 14.83
CA ALA A 301 -24.42 7.22 15.56
C ALA A 301 -22.92 7.48 15.88
N ARG A 302 -22.16 6.45 16.29
CA ARG A 302 -20.73 6.58 16.50
C ARG A 302 -19.99 6.92 15.19
N TYR A 303 -20.36 6.27 14.08
CA TYR A 303 -19.80 6.59 12.76
C TYR A 303 -20.04 8.05 12.39
N GLN A 304 -21.27 8.58 12.57
CA GLN A 304 -21.59 9.99 12.34
C GLN A 304 -20.75 10.92 13.19
N ALA A 305 -20.61 10.61 14.49
CA ALA A 305 -19.74 11.39 15.36
C ALA A 305 -18.28 11.41 14.86
N ILE A 306 -17.79 10.27 14.36
CA ILE A 306 -16.44 10.19 13.77
C ILE A 306 -16.33 11.06 12.51
N LEU A 307 -17.33 11.08 11.64
CA LEU A 307 -17.31 11.96 10.46
C LEU A 307 -17.25 13.42 10.85
N GLN A 308 -17.97 13.82 11.89
CA GLN A 308 -17.92 15.17 12.45
C GLN A 308 -16.53 15.46 13.04
N GLU A 309 -15.96 14.55 13.87
CA GLU A 309 -14.61 14.67 14.43
C GLU A 309 -13.57 14.87 13.31
N LEU A 310 -13.64 14.11 12.22
CA LEU A 310 -12.75 14.27 11.07
C LEU A 310 -12.94 15.61 10.37
N SER A 311 -14.19 16.04 10.20
CA SER A 311 -14.52 17.33 9.57
C SER A 311 -13.94 18.51 10.34
N THR A 312 -13.92 18.47 11.68
CA THR A 312 -13.30 19.55 12.50
C THR A 312 -11.79 19.66 12.27
N THR A 313 -11.15 18.60 11.75
CA THR A 313 -9.72 18.61 11.38
C THR A 313 -9.50 18.88 9.89
N GLY A 314 -10.53 19.29 9.16
CA GLY A 314 -10.48 19.57 7.72
C GLY A 314 -10.54 18.32 6.82
N ILE A 315 -10.87 17.15 7.38
CA ILE A 315 -11.01 15.89 6.63
C ILE A 315 -12.50 15.62 6.37
N HIS A 316 -12.92 15.85 5.15
CA HIS A 316 -14.32 15.70 4.75
C HIS A 316 -14.55 14.36 4.02
N ILE A 317 -15.17 13.42 4.71
CA ILE A 317 -15.60 12.13 4.13
C ILE A 317 -17.10 12.24 3.84
N LYS A 318 -17.45 12.09 2.56
CA LYS A 318 -18.86 12.10 2.14
C LYS A 318 -19.57 10.85 2.70
N GLU A 319 -20.67 11.04 3.39
CA GLU A 319 -21.56 9.95 3.81
C GLU A 319 -22.23 9.26 2.61
N MET A 320 -22.57 7.95 2.79
CA MET A 320 -23.42 7.23 1.85
C MET A 320 -24.90 7.52 2.08
#